data_824be4f9eef8655b7258d83af6f6d514
#
_entry.id   824be4f9eef8655b7258d83af6f6d514
#
_cell.length_a   1.000
_cell.length_b   1.000
_cell.length_c   1.000
_cell.angle_alpha   90.00
_cell.angle_beta   90.00
_cell.angle_gamma   90.00
#
_symmetry.space_group_name_H-M   'P 1'
#
loop_
_entity.id
_entity.type
_entity.pdbx_description
1 polymer ?
#
loop_
_entity_poly.entity_id
_entity_poly.type
_entity_poly.pdbx_seq_one_letter_code
_entity_poly.pdbx_strand_id
1 'polypeptide(L)'
;MPGETWIVGCGKMAGAMVEGWRRAGVDLSAAIAIRPSGQEVDGVRTLKQLPATGSPALVLLGVKPQKLDEVAPNLAKRLNSNTILVSILAGVELASLRARFPTAGQIIRAMPNLPVSEGRGIIAQFSDETFDGNPHDTRSVTDKLFAPLGTVVRTNSEAELAAIGSLAGAGPAYVARFVAALAKAGVERGLDPALADAIALETVLGTSAMAAARKETMASIAHRVASPNGTTEAGLAILDAELDRLVSQTLEAASRRGAELADAARIDLTPPLA
;
A
#
# COMPACT_ATOMS: atom_id res chain seq x y z
N MET A 1 13.69 -9.40 10.14
CA MET A 1 13.57 -7.95 10.41
C MET A 1 14.92 -7.33 10.70
N PRO A 2 15.17 -6.07 10.36
CA PRO A 2 16.42 -5.40 10.67
C PRO A 2 16.46 -5.00 12.15
N GLY A 3 17.01 -5.86 13.01
CA GLY A 3 17.09 -5.60 14.45
C GLY A 3 15.74 -5.41 15.14
N GLU A 4 15.73 -4.70 16.28
CA GLU A 4 14.49 -4.39 17.00
C GLU A 4 13.56 -3.54 16.12
N THR A 5 12.39 -4.06 15.80
CA THR A 5 11.41 -3.45 14.91
C THR A 5 10.11 -3.17 15.64
N TRP A 6 9.62 -1.93 15.62
CA TRP A 6 8.36 -1.56 16.22
C TRP A 6 7.30 -1.31 15.15
N ILE A 7 6.17 -2.02 15.23
CA ILE A 7 4.99 -1.81 14.39
C ILE A 7 4.00 -0.98 15.20
N VAL A 8 4.05 0.32 15.04
CA VAL A 8 3.24 1.29 15.80
C VAL A 8 1.92 1.50 15.08
N GLY A 9 0.86 0.89 15.63
CA GLY A 9 -0.44 0.86 14.96
C GLY A 9 -0.57 -0.29 13.95
N CYS A 10 -0.76 -1.50 14.44
CA CYS A 10 -1.01 -2.67 13.58
C CYS A 10 -2.50 -2.82 13.26
N GLY A 11 -3.02 -1.95 12.37
CA GLY A 11 -4.37 -2.02 11.80
C GLY A 11 -4.47 -2.98 10.61
N LYS A 12 -5.48 -2.79 9.75
CA LYS A 12 -5.71 -3.67 8.58
C LYS A 12 -4.49 -3.78 7.66
N MET A 13 -3.87 -2.65 7.29
CA MET A 13 -2.76 -2.65 6.34
C MET A 13 -1.48 -3.24 6.96
N ALA A 14 -1.06 -2.76 8.14
CA ALA A 14 0.11 -3.33 8.81
C ALA A 14 -0.10 -4.80 9.18
N GLY A 15 -1.33 -5.20 9.52
CA GLY A 15 -1.69 -6.61 9.73
C GLY A 15 -1.53 -7.45 8.48
N ALA A 16 -1.98 -6.96 7.32
CA ALA A 16 -1.78 -7.63 6.03
C ALA A 16 -0.29 -7.77 5.67
N MET A 17 0.53 -6.75 5.99
CA MET A 17 1.99 -6.85 5.81
C MET A 17 2.60 -7.92 6.73
N VAL A 18 2.20 -7.97 8.00
CA VAL A 18 2.66 -9.02 8.95
C VAL A 18 2.29 -10.40 8.42
N GLU A 19 1.07 -10.58 7.93
CA GLU A 19 0.63 -11.84 7.33
C GLU A 19 1.48 -12.22 6.11
N GLY A 20 1.74 -11.28 5.21
CA GLY A 20 2.60 -11.49 4.05
C GLY A 20 4.04 -11.86 4.43
N TRP A 21 4.63 -11.19 5.42
CA TRP A 21 5.95 -11.55 5.94
C TRP A 21 5.99 -12.95 6.53
N ARG A 22 4.99 -13.32 7.33
CA ARG A 22 4.88 -14.67 7.91
C ARG A 22 4.75 -15.73 6.83
N ARG A 23 3.91 -15.52 5.86
CA ARG A 23 3.72 -16.42 4.70
C ARG A 23 5.02 -16.61 3.92
N ALA A 24 5.82 -15.55 3.81
CA ALA A 24 7.13 -15.58 3.15
C ALA A 24 8.26 -16.13 4.03
N GLY A 25 7.97 -16.55 5.28
CA GLY A 25 8.97 -17.10 6.19
C GLY A 25 9.93 -16.05 6.77
N VAL A 26 9.56 -14.77 6.77
CA VAL A 26 10.37 -13.71 7.39
C VAL A 26 10.37 -13.89 8.91
N ASP A 27 11.56 -13.91 9.52
CA ASP A 27 11.68 -13.93 10.97
C ASP A 27 11.18 -12.62 11.59
N LEU A 28 10.11 -12.71 12.40
CA LEU A 28 9.47 -11.62 13.12
C LEU A 28 9.79 -11.60 14.61
N SER A 29 10.72 -12.44 15.10
CA SER A 29 11.05 -12.55 16.52
C SER A 29 11.53 -11.23 17.15
N ALA A 30 12.18 -10.37 16.35
CA ALA A 30 12.61 -9.04 16.74
C ALA A 30 11.55 -7.95 16.57
N ALA A 31 10.34 -8.30 16.11
CA ALA A 31 9.24 -7.36 15.90
C ALA A 31 8.32 -7.27 17.12
N ILE A 32 7.86 -6.04 17.42
CA ILE A 32 6.88 -5.76 18.47
C ILE A 32 5.76 -4.93 17.85
N ALA A 33 4.53 -5.44 17.93
CA ALA A 33 3.34 -4.69 17.52
C ALA A 33 2.82 -3.86 18.71
N ILE A 34 2.62 -2.57 18.52
CA ILE A 34 2.10 -1.66 19.53
C ILE A 34 0.66 -1.30 19.15
N ARG A 35 -0.30 -1.78 19.95
CA ARG A 35 -1.74 -1.58 19.74
C ARG A 35 -2.43 -1.26 21.06
N PRO A 36 -3.04 -0.07 21.22
CA PRO A 36 -3.75 0.29 22.46
C PRO A 36 -4.87 -0.69 22.85
N SER A 37 -5.50 -1.36 21.87
CA SER A 37 -6.50 -2.41 22.14
C SER A 37 -5.93 -3.63 22.82
N GLY A 38 -4.62 -3.89 22.69
CA GLY A 38 -3.98 -5.13 23.14
C GLY A 38 -4.38 -6.37 22.35
N GLN A 39 -5.16 -6.23 21.26
CA GLN A 39 -5.52 -7.36 20.42
C GLN A 39 -4.24 -7.95 19.81
N GLU A 40 -4.02 -9.21 20.01
CA GLU A 40 -2.84 -9.93 19.55
C GLU A 40 -2.68 -9.86 18.03
N VAL A 41 -1.42 -9.84 17.60
CA VAL A 41 -1.02 -9.94 16.19
C VAL A 41 -0.29 -11.26 16.05
N ASP A 42 -0.84 -12.16 15.26
CA ASP A 42 -0.32 -13.51 15.11
C ASP A 42 1.14 -13.52 14.65
N GLY A 43 1.99 -14.25 15.39
CA GLY A 43 3.43 -14.34 15.14
C GLY A 43 4.26 -13.12 15.54
N VAL A 44 3.67 -12.11 16.20
CA VAL A 44 4.38 -10.92 16.67
C VAL A 44 4.02 -10.60 18.12
N ARG A 45 5.03 -10.35 18.95
CA ARG A 45 4.81 -9.89 20.31
C ARG A 45 3.99 -8.60 20.31
N THR A 46 2.87 -8.58 21.03
CA THR A 46 1.97 -7.42 21.08
C THR A 46 2.02 -6.71 22.42
N LEU A 47 2.13 -5.38 22.40
CA LEU A 47 2.09 -4.51 23.56
C LEU A 47 0.99 -3.45 23.40
N LYS A 48 0.44 -2.96 24.53
CA LYS A 48 -0.55 -1.87 24.55
C LYS A 48 0.10 -0.48 24.44
N GLN A 49 1.36 -0.37 24.83
CA GLN A 49 2.13 0.87 24.89
C GLN A 49 3.54 0.66 24.34
N LEU A 50 4.20 1.76 23.99
CA LEU A 50 5.61 1.73 23.58
C LEU A 50 6.47 1.10 24.71
N PRO A 51 7.52 0.33 24.36
CA PRO A 51 8.49 -0.14 25.34
C PRO A 51 9.05 1.00 26.19
N ALA A 52 9.21 0.77 27.49
CA ALA A 52 9.71 1.78 28.42
C ALA A 52 11.16 2.17 28.14
N THR A 53 11.94 1.26 27.57
CA THR A 53 13.36 1.44 27.19
C THR A 53 13.59 0.93 25.78
N GLY A 54 14.75 1.21 25.22
CA GLY A 54 15.12 0.77 23.86
C GLY A 54 14.96 1.89 22.82
N SER A 55 15.63 1.68 21.71
CA SER A 55 15.54 2.50 20.51
C SER A 55 15.48 1.56 19.31
N PRO A 56 14.39 1.54 18.55
CA PRO A 56 14.21 0.59 17.46
C PRO A 56 15.14 0.92 16.28
N ALA A 57 15.63 -0.13 15.62
CA ALA A 57 16.33 0.03 14.33
C ALA A 57 15.35 0.41 13.22
N LEU A 58 14.11 -0.11 13.30
CA LEU A 58 13.04 0.21 12.34
C LEU A 58 11.72 0.45 13.06
N VAL A 59 11.01 1.49 12.62
CA VAL A 59 9.61 1.72 12.99
C VAL A 59 8.74 1.63 11.75
N LEU A 60 7.76 0.74 11.75
CA LEU A 60 6.64 0.79 10.81
C LEU A 60 5.51 1.58 11.48
N LEU A 61 5.26 2.79 11.01
CA LEU A 61 4.22 3.67 11.53
C LEU A 61 2.93 3.47 10.71
N GLY A 62 1.94 2.82 11.34
CA GLY A 62 0.67 2.42 10.71
C GLY A 62 -0.55 2.82 11.52
N VAL A 63 -0.47 3.89 12.32
CA VAL A 63 -1.61 4.47 13.02
C VAL A 63 -2.56 5.17 12.02
N LYS A 64 -3.77 5.51 12.44
CA LYS A 64 -4.61 6.40 11.62
C LYS A 64 -3.98 7.79 11.58
N PRO A 65 -3.99 8.52 10.44
CA PRO A 65 -3.41 9.86 10.35
C PRO A 65 -3.86 10.80 11.48
N GLN A 66 -5.13 10.74 11.87
CA GLN A 66 -5.72 11.55 12.95
C GLN A 66 -5.15 11.24 14.35
N LYS A 67 -4.45 10.11 14.50
CA LYS A 67 -3.80 9.70 15.74
C LYS A 67 -2.31 10.00 15.78
N LEU A 68 -1.76 10.56 14.71
CA LEU A 68 -0.34 10.84 14.59
C LEU A 68 0.16 11.75 15.70
N ASP A 69 -0.54 12.86 15.99
CA ASP A 69 -0.14 13.84 17.01
C ASP A 69 -0.25 13.31 18.44
N GLU A 70 -1.09 12.29 18.68
CA GLU A 70 -1.15 11.61 19.98
C GLU A 70 0.05 10.69 20.22
N VAL A 71 0.55 10.06 19.14
CA VAL A 71 1.63 9.05 19.19
C VAL A 71 3.01 9.68 19.05
N ALA A 72 3.15 10.69 18.21
CA ALA A 72 4.43 11.26 17.82
C ALA A 72 5.28 11.76 19.00
N PRO A 73 4.78 12.48 20.01
CA PRO A 73 5.62 13.00 21.09
C PRO A 73 6.33 11.93 21.91
N ASN A 74 5.67 10.80 22.11
CA ASN A 74 6.26 9.70 22.88
C ASN A 74 7.16 8.81 22.01
N LEU A 75 6.81 8.60 20.75
CA LEU A 75 7.61 7.85 19.80
C LEU A 75 8.91 8.59 19.46
N ALA A 76 8.85 9.90 19.19
CA ALA A 76 10.03 10.71 18.84
C ALA A 76 11.16 10.63 19.89
N LYS A 77 10.82 10.51 21.17
CA LYS A 77 11.79 10.35 22.27
C LYS A 77 12.57 9.04 22.22
N ARG A 78 12.14 8.08 21.40
CA ARG A 78 12.72 6.74 21.25
C ARG A 78 13.53 6.58 19.98
N LEU A 79 13.40 7.55 19.04
CA LEU A 79 14.11 7.50 17.78
C LEU A 79 15.47 8.21 17.89
N ASN A 80 16.39 7.74 17.07
CA ASN A 80 17.72 8.36 16.93
C ASN A 80 18.18 8.27 15.46
N SER A 81 19.40 8.76 15.19
CA SER A 81 19.99 8.79 13.86
C SER A 81 20.20 7.41 13.19
N ASN A 82 20.06 6.31 13.93
CA ASN A 82 20.14 4.95 13.38
C ASN A 82 18.74 4.35 13.12
N THR A 83 17.67 5.06 13.47
CA THR A 83 16.29 4.57 13.29
C THR A 83 15.80 4.87 11.89
N ILE A 84 15.33 3.86 11.17
CA ILE A 84 14.55 4.00 9.94
C ILE A 84 13.07 4.08 10.31
N LEU A 85 12.42 5.19 9.98
CA LEU A 85 10.97 5.38 10.15
C LEU A 85 10.28 5.15 8.81
N VAL A 86 9.53 4.06 8.69
CA VAL A 86 8.67 3.77 7.53
C VAL A 86 7.25 4.14 7.88
N SER A 87 6.70 5.13 7.22
CA SER A 87 5.31 5.56 7.39
C SER A 87 4.43 4.97 6.28
N ILE A 88 3.36 4.28 6.67
CA ILE A 88 2.29 3.84 5.76
C ILE A 88 1.00 4.66 5.92
N LEU A 89 1.12 5.87 6.45
CA LEU A 89 0.00 6.78 6.66
C LEU A 89 -0.40 7.45 5.35
N ALA A 90 -1.66 7.28 4.95
CA ALA A 90 -2.20 7.98 3.79
C ALA A 90 -2.24 9.49 4.06
N GLY A 91 -1.80 10.28 3.06
CA GLY A 91 -1.89 11.74 3.11
C GLY A 91 -0.83 12.43 4.00
N VAL A 92 0.00 11.73 4.76
CA VAL A 92 1.02 12.37 5.60
C VAL A 92 2.33 12.51 4.84
N GLU A 93 2.70 13.73 4.51
CA GLU A 93 3.90 14.06 3.71
C GLU A 93 5.19 13.94 4.52
N LEU A 94 6.33 13.77 3.84
CA LEU A 94 7.66 13.67 4.46
C LEU A 94 7.99 14.86 5.36
N ALA A 95 7.73 16.07 4.90
CA ALA A 95 7.97 17.29 5.68
C ALA A 95 7.22 17.26 7.02
N SER A 96 5.96 16.81 7.00
CA SER A 96 5.12 16.64 8.17
C SER A 96 5.65 15.56 9.13
N LEU A 97 6.18 14.46 8.58
CA LEU A 97 6.81 13.41 9.38
C LEU A 97 8.15 13.89 9.97
N ARG A 98 9.00 14.57 9.18
CA ARG A 98 10.29 15.08 9.64
C ARG A 98 10.12 16.11 10.76
N ALA A 99 9.11 16.98 10.70
CA ALA A 99 8.81 17.93 11.77
C ALA A 99 8.46 17.24 13.10
N ARG A 100 7.79 16.07 13.03
CA ARG A 100 7.40 15.30 14.23
C ARG A 100 8.49 14.36 14.73
N PHE A 101 9.37 13.92 13.84
CA PHE A 101 10.44 12.93 14.11
C PHE A 101 11.81 13.44 13.66
N PRO A 102 12.28 14.58 14.21
CA PRO A 102 13.50 15.25 13.74
C PRO A 102 14.77 14.41 13.95
N THR A 103 14.78 13.49 14.92
CA THR A 103 15.93 12.63 15.28
C THR A 103 15.98 11.34 14.50
N ALA A 104 14.93 10.95 13.76
CA ALA A 104 14.95 9.77 12.93
C ALA A 104 16.03 9.90 11.83
N GLY A 105 16.87 8.87 11.68
CA GLY A 105 17.96 8.89 10.69
C GLY A 105 17.40 9.00 9.28
N GLN A 106 16.48 8.12 8.93
CA GLN A 106 15.79 8.17 7.64
C GLN A 106 14.28 8.08 7.82
N ILE A 107 13.56 8.81 6.99
CA ILE A 107 12.10 8.69 6.89
C ILE A 107 11.73 8.25 5.48
N ILE A 108 10.92 7.18 5.41
CA ILE A 108 10.43 6.60 4.17
C ILE A 108 8.91 6.60 4.23
N ARG A 109 8.28 7.17 3.23
CA ARG A 109 6.87 6.95 2.99
C ARG A 109 6.69 5.70 2.14
N ALA A 110 5.87 4.78 2.60
CA ALA A 110 5.50 3.58 1.85
C ALA A 110 3.98 3.55 1.64
N MET A 111 3.58 3.20 0.44
CA MET A 111 2.17 3.05 0.06
C MET A 111 1.93 1.60 -0.40
N PRO A 112 1.73 0.66 0.55
CA PRO A 112 1.35 -0.70 0.23
C PRO A 112 -0.14 -0.79 -0.13
N ASN A 113 -0.50 -1.84 -0.87
CA ASN A 113 -1.90 -2.22 -1.08
C ASN A 113 -2.22 -3.59 -0.48
N LEU A 114 -3.50 -3.91 -0.35
CA LEU A 114 -3.97 -5.08 0.42
C LEU A 114 -3.38 -6.44 -0.02
N PRO A 115 -3.12 -6.72 -1.33
CA PRO A 115 -2.52 -7.98 -1.76
C PRO A 115 -1.11 -8.27 -1.22
N VAL A 116 -0.51 -7.39 -0.40
CA VAL A 116 0.72 -7.65 0.35
C VAL A 116 0.61 -8.88 1.25
N SER A 117 -0.60 -9.21 1.74
CA SER A 117 -0.86 -10.44 2.51
C SER A 117 -0.55 -11.71 1.71
N GLU A 118 -0.68 -11.65 0.40
CA GLU A 118 -0.44 -12.76 -0.51
C GLU A 118 0.96 -12.71 -1.20
N GLY A 119 1.81 -11.74 -0.83
CA GLY A 119 3.09 -11.50 -1.51
C GLY A 119 2.93 -10.98 -2.95
N ARG A 120 1.77 -10.42 -3.28
CA ARG A 120 1.40 -9.88 -4.61
C ARG A 120 1.01 -8.41 -4.57
N GLY A 121 1.43 -7.71 -3.53
CA GLY A 121 1.17 -6.30 -3.38
C GLY A 121 2.03 -5.42 -4.28
N ILE A 122 1.62 -4.16 -4.38
CA ILE A 122 2.47 -3.06 -4.85
C ILE A 122 2.84 -2.24 -3.63
N ILE A 123 4.13 -1.98 -3.44
CA ILE A 123 4.65 -1.13 -2.37
C ILE A 123 5.40 0.03 -3.03
N ALA A 124 4.72 1.15 -3.24
CA ALA A 124 5.39 2.36 -3.65
C ALA A 124 6.10 2.99 -2.46
N GLN A 125 7.32 3.52 -2.66
CA GLN A 125 8.08 4.17 -1.61
C GLN A 125 8.75 5.46 -2.10
N PHE A 126 8.79 6.46 -1.21
CA PHE A 126 9.45 7.73 -1.40
C PHE A 126 10.24 8.11 -0.16
N SER A 127 11.42 8.67 -0.32
CA SER A 127 12.30 9.10 0.76
C SER A 127 12.96 10.43 0.37
N ASP A 128 13.35 11.21 1.36
CA ASP A 128 14.03 12.50 1.19
C ASP A 128 15.54 12.36 0.93
N GLU A 129 16.08 11.16 1.04
CA GLU A 129 17.50 10.93 0.78
C GLU A 129 17.75 10.62 -0.70
N THR A 130 18.73 11.33 -1.26
CA THR A 130 19.32 10.98 -2.56
C THR A 130 20.24 9.77 -2.40
N PHE A 131 20.14 8.84 -3.35
CA PHE A 131 21.02 7.67 -3.40
C PHE A 131 22.46 8.09 -3.75
N ASP A 132 23.41 7.84 -2.84
CA ASP A 132 24.84 8.11 -3.03
C ASP A 132 25.68 6.84 -3.31
N GLY A 133 25.04 5.69 -3.46
CA GLY A 133 25.72 4.41 -3.72
C GLY A 133 26.37 3.76 -2.49
N ASN A 134 26.11 4.26 -1.29
CA ASN A 134 26.65 3.72 -0.05
C ASN A 134 26.13 2.28 0.21
N PRO A 135 26.99 1.27 0.46
CA PRO A 135 26.54 -0.09 0.79
C PRO A 135 25.77 -0.22 2.11
N HIS A 136 25.81 0.80 2.97
CA HIS A 136 24.93 0.94 4.15
C HIS A 136 23.61 1.62 3.81
N ASP A 137 23.30 1.75 2.52
CA ASP A 137 22.07 2.36 2.03
C ASP A 137 20.85 1.64 2.63
N THR A 138 20.07 2.40 3.35
CA THR A 138 18.79 1.97 3.96
C THR A 138 17.79 1.46 2.93
N ARG A 139 17.96 1.79 1.63
CA ARG A 139 17.19 1.20 0.54
C ARG A 139 17.34 -0.31 0.48
N SER A 140 18.54 -0.84 0.70
CA SER A 140 18.76 -2.29 0.73
C SER A 140 17.97 -2.95 1.89
N VAL A 141 17.78 -2.23 3.00
CA VAL A 141 17.02 -2.71 4.15
C VAL A 141 15.53 -2.72 3.83
N THR A 142 14.99 -1.63 3.27
CA THR A 142 13.56 -1.55 2.93
C THR A 142 13.20 -2.42 1.75
N ASP A 143 14.07 -2.59 0.76
CA ASP A 143 13.84 -3.53 -0.34
C ASP A 143 13.74 -4.97 0.17
N LYS A 144 14.67 -5.39 1.03
CA LYS A 144 14.60 -6.72 1.66
C LYS A 144 13.35 -6.89 2.53
N LEU A 145 12.91 -5.82 3.18
CA LEU A 145 11.70 -5.80 3.98
C LEU A 145 10.45 -5.96 3.10
N PHE A 146 10.39 -5.26 1.96
CA PHE A 146 9.20 -5.20 1.12
C PHE A 146 9.15 -6.25 0.01
N ALA A 147 10.30 -6.73 -0.49
CA ALA A 147 10.33 -7.74 -1.57
C ALA A 147 9.47 -8.98 -1.30
N PRO A 148 9.38 -9.52 -0.05
CA PRO A 148 8.49 -10.64 0.25
C PRO A 148 6.99 -10.31 0.10
N LEU A 149 6.63 -9.02 0.10
CA LEU A 149 5.24 -8.55 0.05
C LEU A 149 4.75 -8.29 -1.39
N GLY A 150 5.67 -8.26 -2.38
CA GLY A 150 5.32 -8.04 -3.78
C GLY A 150 6.30 -7.14 -4.52
N THR A 151 5.78 -6.35 -5.46
CA THR A 151 6.58 -5.46 -6.30
C THR A 151 6.86 -4.14 -5.57
N VAL A 152 8.14 -3.80 -5.42
CA VAL A 152 8.57 -2.53 -4.84
C VAL A 152 8.78 -1.51 -5.95
N VAL A 153 8.12 -0.35 -5.83
CA VAL A 153 8.22 0.77 -6.78
C VAL A 153 8.79 1.97 -6.06
N ARG A 154 9.96 2.44 -6.50
CA ARG A 154 10.54 3.69 -6.00
C ARG A 154 10.00 4.85 -6.80
N THR A 155 9.65 5.92 -6.10
CA THR A 155 9.16 7.15 -6.70
C THR A 155 10.15 8.28 -6.51
N ASN A 156 10.11 9.25 -7.42
CA ASN A 156 10.98 10.41 -7.41
C ASN A 156 10.32 11.63 -6.77
N SER A 157 9.06 11.53 -6.42
CA SER A 157 8.30 12.63 -5.81
C SER A 157 7.11 12.13 -4.99
N GLU A 158 6.65 12.97 -4.09
CA GLU A 158 5.38 12.79 -3.36
C GLU A 158 4.17 12.71 -4.31
N ALA A 159 4.20 13.48 -5.39
CA ALA A 159 3.15 13.46 -6.41
C ALA A 159 3.07 12.11 -7.13
N GLU A 160 4.22 11.53 -7.50
CA GLU A 160 4.28 10.19 -8.09
C GLU A 160 3.80 9.11 -7.10
N LEU A 161 4.22 9.21 -5.83
CA LEU A 161 3.73 8.32 -4.77
C LEU A 161 2.20 8.41 -4.62
N ALA A 162 1.63 9.60 -4.66
CA ALA A 162 0.19 9.83 -4.56
C ALA A 162 -0.56 9.28 -5.79
N ALA A 163 0.00 9.44 -7.00
CA ALA A 163 -0.56 8.88 -8.23
C ALA A 163 -0.61 7.34 -8.19
N ILE A 164 0.48 6.68 -7.75
CA ILE A 164 0.50 5.23 -7.55
C ILE A 164 -0.49 4.83 -6.45
N GLY A 165 -0.60 5.62 -5.38
CA GLY A 165 -1.56 5.37 -4.30
C GLY A 165 -3.01 5.36 -4.77
N SER A 166 -3.41 6.29 -5.64
CA SER A 166 -4.76 6.32 -6.21
C SER A 166 -5.02 5.16 -7.17
N LEU A 167 -4.01 4.71 -7.93
CA LEU A 167 -4.13 3.58 -8.84
C LEU A 167 -4.06 2.24 -8.11
N ALA A 168 -3.00 2.00 -7.37
CA ALA A 168 -2.70 0.70 -6.78
C ALA A 168 -3.26 0.53 -5.37
N GLY A 169 -3.32 1.59 -4.55
CA GLY A 169 -3.80 1.52 -3.17
C GLY A 169 -5.28 1.14 -3.10
N ALA A 170 -6.13 1.78 -3.89
CA ALA A 170 -7.54 1.47 -4.02
C ALA A 170 -7.85 0.42 -5.11
N GLY A 171 -6.89 0.14 -5.99
CA GLY A 171 -7.00 -0.77 -7.13
C GLY A 171 -7.63 -2.12 -6.82
N PRO A 172 -7.27 -2.81 -5.72
CA PRO A 172 -7.91 -4.07 -5.35
C PRO A 172 -9.42 -3.98 -5.18
N ALA A 173 -9.93 -2.85 -4.64
CA ALA A 173 -11.37 -2.63 -4.52
C ALA A 173 -12.03 -2.39 -5.89
N TYR A 174 -11.36 -1.70 -6.81
CA TYR A 174 -11.87 -1.47 -8.16
C TYR A 174 -11.93 -2.76 -8.97
N VAL A 175 -10.87 -3.58 -8.92
CA VAL A 175 -10.84 -4.90 -9.55
C VAL A 175 -11.94 -5.80 -8.98
N ALA A 176 -12.06 -5.88 -7.65
CA ALA A 176 -13.11 -6.68 -7.00
C ALA A 176 -14.53 -6.20 -7.42
N ARG A 177 -14.74 -4.87 -7.52
CA ARG A 177 -16.02 -4.32 -7.97
C ARG A 177 -16.33 -4.65 -9.43
N PHE A 178 -15.30 -4.66 -10.31
CA PHE A 178 -15.46 -5.06 -11.71
C PHE A 178 -15.80 -6.54 -11.82
N VAL A 179 -15.09 -7.42 -11.10
CA VAL A 179 -15.37 -8.87 -11.06
C VAL A 179 -16.79 -9.13 -10.58
N ALA A 180 -17.21 -8.45 -9.50
CA ALA A 180 -18.59 -8.57 -9.00
C ALA A 180 -19.63 -8.09 -10.02
N ALA A 181 -19.32 -7.10 -10.88
CA ALA A 181 -20.20 -6.68 -11.95
C ALA A 181 -20.32 -7.72 -13.06
N LEU A 182 -19.21 -8.38 -13.43
CA LEU A 182 -19.22 -9.50 -14.39
C LEU A 182 -20.07 -10.66 -13.86
N ALA A 183 -19.87 -11.06 -12.61
CA ALA A 183 -20.64 -12.13 -11.98
C ALA A 183 -22.14 -11.81 -11.97
N LYS A 184 -22.52 -10.61 -11.56
CA LYS A 184 -23.91 -10.15 -11.58
C LYS A 184 -24.52 -10.23 -12.98
N ALA A 185 -23.80 -9.78 -14.00
CA ALA A 185 -24.26 -9.87 -15.38
C ALA A 185 -24.40 -11.32 -15.87
N GLY A 186 -23.58 -12.24 -15.34
CA GLY A 186 -23.72 -13.69 -15.57
C GLY A 186 -25.03 -14.24 -14.97
N VAL A 187 -25.35 -13.86 -13.73
CA VAL A 187 -26.61 -14.26 -13.06
C VAL A 187 -27.83 -13.74 -13.82
N GLU A 188 -27.79 -12.49 -14.29
CA GLU A 188 -28.87 -11.90 -15.11
C GLU A 188 -29.07 -12.64 -16.45
N ARG A 189 -28.09 -13.46 -16.88
CA ARG A 189 -28.16 -14.34 -18.07
C ARG A 189 -28.47 -15.79 -17.72
N GLY A 190 -28.85 -16.08 -16.48
CA GLY A 190 -29.30 -17.39 -16.03
C GLY A 190 -28.24 -18.31 -15.44
N LEU A 191 -27.02 -17.81 -15.15
CA LEU A 191 -26.04 -18.61 -14.42
C LEU A 191 -26.42 -18.70 -12.94
N ASP A 192 -26.06 -19.82 -12.31
CA ASP A 192 -26.07 -19.95 -10.86
C ASP A 192 -25.11 -18.89 -10.24
N PRO A 193 -25.50 -18.22 -9.13
CA PRO A 193 -24.67 -17.18 -8.53
C PRO A 193 -23.24 -17.61 -8.14
N ALA A 194 -23.08 -18.80 -7.54
CA ALA A 194 -21.76 -19.29 -7.15
C ALA A 194 -20.88 -19.61 -8.38
N LEU A 195 -21.51 -20.17 -9.44
CA LEU A 195 -20.84 -20.42 -10.69
C LEU A 195 -20.43 -19.11 -11.39
N ALA A 196 -21.29 -18.10 -11.40
CA ALA A 196 -21.02 -16.79 -11.99
C ALA A 196 -19.84 -16.10 -11.28
N ASP A 197 -19.79 -16.11 -9.94
CA ASP A 197 -18.68 -15.57 -9.14
C ASP A 197 -17.37 -16.31 -9.45
N ALA A 198 -17.38 -17.64 -9.50
CA ALA A 198 -16.19 -18.43 -9.82
C ALA A 198 -15.66 -18.13 -11.22
N ILE A 199 -16.54 -18.12 -12.25
CA ILE A 199 -16.15 -17.84 -13.64
C ILE A 199 -15.56 -16.42 -13.77
N ALA A 200 -16.20 -15.41 -13.15
CA ALA A 200 -15.73 -14.04 -13.22
C ALA A 200 -14.33 -13.90 -12.58
N LEU A 201 -14.11 -14.51 -11.43
CA LEU A 201 -12.80 -14.50 -10.75
C LEU A 201 -11.74 -15.21 -11.59
N GLU A 202 -11.98 -16.43 -12.04
CA GLU A 202 -11.03 -17.21 -12.82
C GLU A 202 -10.70 -16.55 -14.17
N THR A 203 -11.66 -15.85 -14.78
CA THR A 203 -11.42 -15.07 -16.00
C THR A 203 -10.37 -13.98 -15.76
N VAL A 204 -10.49 -13.23 -14.68
CA VAL A 204 -9.54 -12.15 -14.34
C VAL A 204 -8.17 -12.74 -13.97
N LEU A 205 -8.14 -13.79 -13.15
CA LEU A 205 -6.90 -14.46 -12.75
C LEU A 205 -6.15 -15.02 -13.98
N GLY A 206 -6.84 -15.75 -14.84
CA GLY A 206 -6.26 -16.35 -16.05
C GLY A 206 -5.76 -15.30 -17.04
N THR A 207 -6.52 -14.23 -17.25
CA THR A 207 -6.11 -13.14 -18.14
C THR A 207 -4.87 -12.42 -17.60
N SER A 208 -4.84 -12.12 -16.30
CA SER A 208 -3.69 -11.47 -15.67
C SER A 208 -2.44 -12.35 -15.68
N ALA A 209 -2.60 -13.64 -15.39
CA ALA A 209 -1.50 -14.62 -15.46
C ALA A 209 -0.95 -14.75 -16.89
N MET A 210 -1.81 -14.78 -17.89
CA MET A 210 -1.41 -14.83 -19.32
C MET A 210 -0.65 -13.56 -19.71
N ALA A 211 -1.10 -12.37 -19.32
CA ALA A 211 -0.39 -11.12 -19.58
C ALA A 211 1.03 -11.14 -18.99
N ALA A 212 1.14 -11.53 -17.73
CA ALA A 212 2.42 -11.60 -17.03
C ALA A 212 3.37 -12.61 -17.67
N ALA A 213 2.89 -13.82 -17.99
CA ALA A 213 3.70 -14.88 -18.58
C ALA A 213 4.22 -14.54 -19.98
N ARG A 214 3.42 -13.83 -20.77
CA ARG A 214 3.74 -13.45 -22.16
C ARG A 214 4.38 -12.08 -22.29
N LYS A 215 4.42 -11.30 -21.20
CA LYS A 215 4.84 -9.88 -21.19
C LYS A 215 4.05 -9.04 -22.20
N GLU A 216 2.77 -9.36 -22.37
CA GLU A 216 1.84 -8.64 -23.23
C GLU A 216 1.08 -7.56 -22.45
N THR A 217 0.73 -6.46 -23.12
CA THR A 217 -0.16 -5.45 -22.54
C THR A 217 -1.61 -5.95 -22.51
N MET A 218 -2.42 -5.47 -21.57
CA MET A 218 -3.85 -5.81 -21.51
C MET A 218 -4.60 -5.39 -22.77
N ALA A 219 -4.23 -4.24 -23.38
CA ALA A 219 -4.78 -3.79 -24.66
C ALA A 219 -4.50 -4.79 -25.80
N SER A 220 -3.26 -5.32 -25.88
CA SER A 220 -2.91 -6.35 -26.86
C SER A 220 -3.73 -7.63 -26.69
N ILE A 221 -3.95 -8.04 -25.44
CA ILE A 221 -4.77 -9.22 -25.12
C ILE A 221 -6.22 -8.99 -25.54
N ALA A 222 -6.81 -7.85 -25.21
CA ALA A 222 -8.18 -7.52 -25.58
C ALA A 222 -8.37 -7.57 -27.10
N HIS A 223 -7.46 -6.95 -27.85
CA HIS A 223 -7.47 -6.97 -29.32
C HIS A 223 -7.33 -8.39 -29.89
N ARG A 224 -6.46 -9.23 -29.30
CA ARG A 224 -6.23 -10.61 -29.75
C ARG A 224 -7.43 -11.54 -29.54
N VAL A 225 -8.21 -11.31 -28.48
CA VAL A 225 -9.42 -12.10 -28.17
C VAL A 225 -10.60 -11.67 -29.04
N ALA A 226 -10.60 -10.42 -29.54
CA ALA A 226 -11.65 -9.89 -30.40
C ALA A 226 -11.44 -10.36 -31.84
N SER A 227 -12.30 -11.26 -32.31
CA SER A 227 -12.37 -11.60 -33.73
C SER A 227 -13.25 -10.60 -34.49
N PRO A 228 -12.90 -10.26 -35.76
CA PRO A 228 -13.71 -9.33 -36.55
C PRO A 228 -15.18 -9.78 -36.65
N ASN A 229 -16.11 -8.86 -36.38
CA ASN A 229 -17.55 -9.09 -36.36
C ASN A 229 -17.98 -10.16 -35.32
N GLY A 230 -17.13 -10.44 -34.32
CA GLY A 230 -17.40 -11.42 -33.27
C GLY A 230 -18.12 -10.84 -32.05
N THR A 231 -18.56 -11.74 -31.17
CA THR A 231 -19.25 -11.37 -29.91
C THR A 231 -18.37 -10.54 -28.98
N THR A 232 -17.06 -10.80 -28.96
CA THR A 232 -16.09 -10.07 -28.14
C THR A 232 -15.95 -8.64 -28.63
N GLU A 233 -15.84 -8.42 -29.94
CA GLU A 233 -15.77 -7.06 -30.51
C GLU A 233 -17.01 -6.24 -30.21
N ALA A 234 -18.21 -6.84 -30.33
CA ALA A 234 -19.45 -6.17 -29.97
C ALA A 234 -19.52 -5.79 -28.46
N GLY A 235 -19.00 -6.65 -27.60
CA GLY A 235 -18.87 -6.34 -26.15
C GLY A 235 -17.87 -5.25 -25.87
N LEU A 236 -16.67 -5.28 -26.51
CA LEU A 236 -15.64 -4.26 -26.35
C LEU A 236 -16.13 -2.88 -26.81
N ALA A 237 -16.91 -2.79 -27.88
CA ALA A 237 -17.45 -1.51 -28.34
C ALA A 237 -18.27 -0.76 -27.25
N ILE A 238 -18.95 -1.49 -26.37
CA ILE A 238 -19.65 -0.91 -25.22
C ILE A 238 -18.66 -0.46 -24.13
N LEU A 239 -17.66 -1.29 -23.81
CA LEU A 239 -16.65 -0.94 -22.83
C LEU A 239 -15.81 0.27 -23.26
N ASP A 240 -15.38 0.31 -24.52
CA ASP A 240 -14.53 1.37 -25.07
C ASP A 240 -15.26 2.73 -25.07
N ALA A 241 -16.57 2.73 -25.17
CA ALA A 241 -17.39 3.95 -25.12
C ALA A 241 -17.41 4.62 -23.73
N GLU A 242 -17.26 3.85 -22.65
CA GLU A 242 -17.56 4.35 -21.30
C GLU A 242 -16.43 4.13 -20.29
N LEU A 243 -15.63 3.06 -20.44
CA LEU A 243 -14.73 2.56 -19.39
C LEU A 243 -13.63 3.55 -19.06
N ASP A 244 -12.97 4.13 -20.07
CA ASP A 244 -11.86 5.07 -19.87
C ASP A 244 -12.32 6.31 -19.10
N ARG A 245 -13.48 6.86 -19.44
CA ARG A 245 -14.07 7.99 -18.73
C ARG A 245 -14.40 7.62 -17.29
N LEU A 246 -15.02 6.46 -17.06
CA LEU A 246 -15.40 6.00 -15.71
C LEU A 246 -14.18 5.77 -14.83
N VAL A 247 -13.14 5.13 -15.36
CA VAL A 247 -11.90 4.86 -14.62
C VAL A 247 -11.17 6.17 -14.31
N SER A 248 -11.05 7.09 -15.28
CA SER A 248 -10.45 8.41 -15.06
C SER A 248 -11.15 9.18 -13.94
N GLN A 249 -12.47 9.27 -13.98
CA GLN A 249 -13.26 9.92 -12.92
C GLN A 249 -13.13 9.24 -11.56
N THR A 250 -13.01 7.91 -11.53
CA THR A 250 -12.81 7.14 -10.31
C THR A 250 -11.47 7.47 -9.65
N LEU A 251 -10.39 7.50 -10.45
CA LEU A 251 -9.05 7.85 -9.95
C LEU A 251 -8.95 9.32 -9.54
N GLU A 252 -9.59 10.22 -10.27
CA GLU A 252 -9.66 11.65 -9.92
C GLU A 252 -10.35 11.86 -8.55
N ALA A 253 -11.46 11.18 -8.31
CA ALA A 253 -12.15 11.23 -7.02
C ALA A 253 -11.27 10.71 -5.88
N ALA A 254 -10.53 9.61 -6.10
CA ALA A 254 -9.60 9.06 -5.12
C ALA A 254 -8.43 10.02 -4.85
N SER A 255 -7.84 10.61 -5.91
CA SER A 255 -6.74 11.58 -5.81
C SER A 255 -7.16 12.84 -5.06
N ARG A 256 -8.34 13.40 -5.36
CA ARG A 256 -8.89 14.55 -4.66
C ARG A 256 -9.06 14.25 -3.15
N ARG A 257 -9.62 13.08 -2.82
CA ARG A 257 -9.74 12.69 -1.42
C ARG A 257 -8.39 12.50 -0.73
N GLY A 258 -7.40 11.98 -1.46
CA GLY A 258 -6.01 11.87 -0.98
C GLY A 258 -5.40 13.24 -0.64
N ALA A 259 -5.59 14.23 -1.51
CA ALA A 259 -5.15 15.61 -1.29
C ALA A 259 -5.83 16.25 -0.06
N GLU A 260 -7.14 16.09 0.10
CA GLU A 260 -7.87 16.57 1.29
C GLU A 260 -7.31 15.98 2.60
N LEU A 261 -6.95 14.70 2.58
CA LEU A 261 -6.34 14.04 3.73
C LEU A 261 -4.92 14.55 4.01
N ALA A 262 -4.15 14.86 2.96
CA ALA A 262 -2.82 15.46 3.10
C ALA A 262 -2.91 16.87 3.70
N ASP A 263 -3.80 17.70 3.21
CA ASP A 263 -4.03 19.05 3.74
C ASP A 263 -4.43 19.01 5.22
N ALA A 264 -5.32 18.11 5.61
CA ALA A 264 -5.73 17.92 6.99
C ALA A 264 -4.60 17.40 7.93
N ALA A 265 -3.56 16.78 7.37
CA ALA A 265 -2.42 16.26 8.13
C ALA A 265 -1.22 17.22 8.18
N ARG A 266 -1.24 18.32 7.43
CA ARG A 266 -0.17 19.33 7.46
C ARG A 266 -0.13 20.01 8.82
N ILE A 267 1.09 20.16 9.35
CA ILE A 267 1.32 21.06 10.49
C ILE A 267 1.34 22.47 9.92
N ASP A 268 0.67 23.39 10.60
CA ASP A 268 0.88 24.83 10.39
C ASP A 268 2.30 25.16 10.89
N LEU A 269 3.25 25.21 9.97
CA LEU A 269 4.65 25.55 10.23
C LEU A 269 4.88 27.07 10.29
N THR A 270 3.83 27.86 10.19
CA THR A 270 3.92 29.32 10.33
C THR A 270 4.35 29.64 11.77
N PRO A 271 5.52 30.28 12.01
CA PRO A 271 5.87 30.71 13.35
C PRO A 271 4.78 31.71 13.82
N PRO A 272 4.38 31.68 15.11
CA PRO A 272 3.48 32.70 15.63
C PRO A 272 4.09 34.07 15.34
N LEU A 273 3.31 34.94 14.71
CA LEU A 273 3.69 36.31 14.48
C LEU A 273 4.13 36.92 15.83
N ALA A 274 5.39 37.33 15.91
CA ALA A 274 6.03 37.91 17.09
C ALA A 274 5.42 39.29 17.45
#